data_1332f1523e05de084d101cbba0392548
#
_entry.id   1332f1523e05de084d101cbba0392548
#
_cell.length_a   1.000
_cell.length_b   1.000
_cell.length_c   1.000
_cell.angle_alpha   90.00
_cell.angle_beta   90.00
_cell.angle_gamma   90.00
#
_symmetry.space_group_name_H-M   'P 1'
#
loop_
_entity.id
_entity.type
_entity.pdbx_description
1 polymer ?
#
loop_
_entity_poly.entity_id
_entity_poly.type
_entity_poly.pdbx_seq_one_letter_code
_entity_poly.pdbx_strand_id
1 'polypeptide(L)'
;MEKFYLEIPSIDRKEEALDYLQEFIDYKSDINGSGGLNRLTNGMSYEEWLEDINNSSDEEYAKARNLVPASTYFTVRESDNKIVGMVNLRHYLNDILRQVGGHIGYSIRPTERGKGYAKIQLYLALLECKKLGIEEAMVDCVKSNIKSEKTIIALGGVFDKEFYDQPHKRVLRNYYINVDESIEKYKDIYGENIKKKRKWYYEDYWSKEFIKRL
;
A
#
# COMPACT_ATOMS: atom_id res chain seq x y z
N MET A 1 -11.51 -15.46 13.89
CA MET A 1 -11.04 -14.98 12.55
C MET A 1 -9.86 -14.04 12.77
N GLU A 2 -8.81 -14.16 11.97
CA GLU A 2 -7.60 -13.32 12.09
C GLU A 2 -7.93 -11.88 11.70
N LYS A 3 -7.44 -10.90 12.48
CA LYS A 3 -7.69 -9.48 12.23
C LYS A 3 -6.44 -8.74 11.81
N PHE A 4 -6.64 -7.74 10.96
CA PHE A 4 -5.57 -6.92 10.38
C PHE A 4 -5.94 -5.44 10.45
N TYR A 5 -4.92 -4.61 10.41
CA TYR A 5 -5.07 -3.15 10.31
C TYR A 5 -3.90 -2.55 9.54
N LEU A 6 -4.12 -1.36 9.00
CA LEU A 6 -3.05 -0.53 8.45
C LEU A 6 -2.49 0.36 9.56
N GLU A 7 -1.16 0.43 9.64
CA GLU A 7 -0.42 1.22 10.61
C GLU A 7 0.57 2.12 9.87
N ILE A 8 0.61 3.40 10.24
CA ILE A 8 1.63 4.32 9.73
C ILE A 8 2.97 3.89 10.32
N PRO A 9 4.03 3.74 9.48
CA PRO A 9 5.36 3.40 9.97
C PRO A 9 5.85 4.37 11.04
N SER A 10 6.53 3.82 12.05
CA SER A 10 7.10 4.58 13.16
C SER A 10 8.49 4.07 13.53
N ILE A 11 9.20 4.82 14.34
CA ILE A 11 10.53 4.43 14.82
C ILE A 11 10.48 3.14 15.66
N ASP A 12 9.39 2.92 16.39
CA ASP A 12 9.21 1.74 17.24
C ASP A 12 9.09 0.43 16.44
N ARG A 13 8.82 0.53 15.14
CA ARG A 13 8.73 -0.60 14.21
C ARG A 13 10.02 -0.91 13.46
N LYS A 14 11.11 -0.19 13.76
CA LYS A 14 12.37 -0.29 13.00
C LYS A 14 12.86 -1.73 12.85
N GLU A 15 13.05 -2.44 13.95
CA GLU A 15 13.60 -3.80 13.94
C GLU A 15 12.72 -4.76 13.12
N GLU A 16 11.40 -4.66 13.26
CA GLU A 16 10.48 -5.52 12.53
C GLU A 16 10.41 -5.17 11.02
N ALA A 17 10.55 -3.88 10.68
CA ALA A 17 10.61 -3.44 9.29
C ALA A 17 11.91 -3.90 8.61
N LEU A 18 13.03 -3.92 9.34
CA LEU A 18 14.30 -4.46 8.86
C LEU A 18 14.21 -5.98 8.66
N ASP A 19 13.61 -6.72 9.60
CA ASP A 19 13.32 -8.14 9.46
C ASP A 19 12.40 -8.42 8.26
N TYR A 20 11.38 -7.58 8.07
CA TYR A 20 10.51 -7.65 6.90
C TYR A 20 11.30 -7.51 5.59
N LEU A 21 12.18 -6.51 5.49
CA LEU A 21 13.01 -6.27 4.32
C LEU A 21 13.99 -7.44 4.09
N GLN A 22 14.64 -7.91 5.16
CA GLN A 22 15.60 -9.02 5.08
C GLN A 22 14.96 -10.28 4.51
N GLU A 23 13.73 -10.59 4.89
CA GLU A 23 13.03 -11.75 4.34
C GLU A 23 12.81 -11.66 2.83
N PHE A 24 12.54 -10.45 2.27
CA PHE A 24 12.45 -10.28 0.81
C PHE A 24 13.81 -10.50 0.13
N ILE A 25 14.89 -10.09 0.76
CA ILE A 25 16.26 -10.31 0.26
C ILE A 25 16.56 -11.82 0.24
N ASP A 26 16.31 -12.52 1.33
CA ASP A 26 16.56 -13.95 1.50
C ASP A 26 15.77 -14.79 0.49
N TYR A 27 14.54 -14.40 0.22
CA TYR A 27 13.67 -15.05 -0.77
C TYR A 27 13.90 -14.57 -2.21
N LYS A 28 14.84 -13.64 -2.45
CA LYS A 28 15.11 -13.02 -3.76
C LYS A 28 13.82 -12.53 -4.42
N SER A 29 12.97 -11.88 -3.64
CA SER A 29 11.63 -11.43 -4.04
C SER A 29 11.58 -9.92 -4.11
N ASP A 30 10.98 -9.40 -5.19
CA ASP A 30 10.72 -7.96 -5.30
C ASP A 30 9.77 -7.49 -4.19
N ILE A 31 10.09 -6.34 -3.62
CA ILE A 31 9.24 -5.64 -2.65
C ILE A 31 8.53 -4.48 -3.35
N ASN A 32 7.20 -4.50 -3.35
CA ASN A 32 6.36 -3.44 -3.91
C ASN A 32 5.55 -2.76 -2.81
N GLY A 33 5.10 -1.53 -3.03
CA GLY A 33 4.27 -0.81 -2.08
C GLY A 33 4.95 -0.49 -0.75
N SER A 34 6.27 -0.41 -0.74
CA SER A 34 7.07 -0.21 0.47
C SER A 34 7.45 1.26 0.73
N GLY A 35 6.98 2.20 -0.10
CA GLY A 35 7.43 3.60 0.00
C GLY A 35 8.94 3.76 -0.14
N GLY A 36 9.60 2.81 -0.83
CA GLY A 36 11.05 2.84 -1.03
C GLY A 36 11.89 2.26 0.12
N LEU A 37 11.32 1.42 0.99
CA LEU A 37 12.07 0.72 2.06
C LEU A 37 13.29 -0.07 1.51
N ASN A 38 13.20 -0.58 0.28
CA ASN A 38 14.31 -1.25 -0.38
C ASN A 38 15.55 -0.34 -0.59
N ARG A 39 15.44 0.99 -0.51
CA ARG A 39 16.58 1.91 -0.58
C ARG A 39 17.57 1.72 0.58
N LEU A 40 17.13 1.10 1.66
CA LEU A 40 18.00 0.75 2.78
C LEU A 40 19.13 -0.20 2.36
N THR A 41 18.91 -1.05 1.36
CA THR A 41 19.96 -1.92 0.80
C THR A 41 21.05 -1.14 0.05
N ASN A 42 20.78 0.12 -0.29
CA ASN A 42 21.71 1.04 -0.98
C ASN A 42 22.25 2.15 -0.06
N GLY A 43 22.21 1.93 1.26
CA GLY A 43 22.84 2.79 2.25
C GLY A 43 21.95 3.86 2.89
N MET A 44 20.65 3.95 2.53
CA MET A 44 19.70 4.79 3.26
C MET A 44 19.45 4.20 4.64
N SER A 45 19.39 5.02 5.67
CA SER A 45 18.99 4.60 7.02
C SER A 45 17.47 4.44 7.10
N TYR A 46 17.01 3.71 8.14
CA TYR A 46 15.57 3.59 8.40
C TYR A 46 14.95 4.94 8.77
N GLU A 47 15.68 5.76 9.50
CA GLU A 47 15.27 7.09 9.92
C GLU A 47 15.05 8.03 8.73
N GLU A 48 15.98 8.03 7.77
CA GLU A 48 15.85 8.81 6.53
C GLU A 48 14.65 8.33 5.69
N TRP A 49 14.44 7.01 5.59
CA TRP A 49 13.25 6.48 4.93
C TRP A 49 11.96 6.87 5.66
N LEU A 50 11.96 6.80 6.99
CA LEU A 50 10.79 7.16 7.81
C LEU A 50 10.45 8.64 7.66
N GLU A 51 11.42 9.52 7.66
CA GLU A 51 11.25 10.95 7.41
C GLU A 51 10.69 11.20 6.00
N ASP A 52 11.24 10.52 4.98
CA ASP A 52 10.79 10.64 3.59
C ASP A 52 9.31 10.24 3.42
N ILE A 53 8.90 9.09 3.96
CA ILE A 53 7.51 8.64 3.85
C ILE A 53 6.52 9.46 4.69
N ASN A 54 6.93 10.00 5.83
CA ASN A 54 6.08 10.86 6.65
C ASN A 54 5.80 12.19 5.96
N ASN A 55 6.77 12.71 5.20
CA ASN A 55 6.60 13.93 4.42
C ASN A 55 5.94 13.67 3.04
N SER A 56 5.90 12.42 2.57
CA SER A 56 5.41 12.08 1.23
C SER A 56 3.92 12.37 0.99
N SER A 57 3.12 12.57 2.03
CA SER A 57 1.71 12.99 1.92
C SER A 57 1.53 14.49 1.68
N ASP A 58 2.58 15.29 1.88
CA ASP A 58 2.56 16.72 1.62
C ASP A 58 2.75 17.01 0.14
N GLU A 59 1.89 17.87 -0.41
CA GLU A 59 1.86 18.20 -1.85
C GLU A 59 3.14 18.90 -2.31
N GLU A 60 3.64 19.86 -1.54
CA GLU A 60 4.83 20.64 -1.91
C GLU A 60 6.10 19.76 -1.81
N TYR A 61 6.17 18.90 -0.79
CA TYR A 61 7.25 17.94 -0.65
C TYR A 61 7.30 16.95 -1.81
N ALA A 62 6.15 16.42 -2.22
CA ALA A 62 6.03 15.49 -3.34
C ALA A 62 6.40 16.17 -4.67
N LYS A 63 5.87 17.37 -4.94
CA LYS A 63 6.17 18.15 -6.15
C LYS A 63 7.65 18.48 -6.28
N ALA A 64 8.32 18.87 -5.20
CA ALA A 64 9.76 19.18 -5.20
C ALA A 64 10.61 17.96 -5.64
N ARG A 65 10.06 16.76 -5.58
CA ARG A 65 10.70 15.50 -6.00
C ARG A 65 10.17 14.94 -7.32
N ASN A 66 9.31 15.67 -8.01
CA ASN A 66 8.57 15.21 -9.21
C ASN A 66 7.71 13.97 -8.93
N LEU A 67 7.19 13.86 -7.73
CA LEU A 67 6.28 12.80 -7.30
C LEU A 67 4.87 13.34 -7.07
N VAL A 68 3.92 12.43 -6.86
CA VAL A 68 2.60 12.75 -6.33
C VAL A 68 2.54 12.42 -4.84
N PRO A 69 1.69 13.08 -4.05
CA PRO A 69 1.49 12.71 -2.66
C PRO A 69 1.12 11.25 -2.50
N ALA A 70 1.69 10.62 -1.48
CA ALA A 70 1.47 9.21 -1.20
C ALA A 70 1.52 8.91 0.30
N SER A 71 0.77 7.91 0.73
CA SER A 71 0.80 7.39 2.09
C SER A 71 1.33 5.96 2.10
N THR A 72 2.21 5.65 3.04
CA THR A 72 2.76 4.30 3.22
C THR A 72 2.24 3.70 4.51
N TYR A 73 1.87 2.42 4.47
CA TYR A 73 1.36 1.70 5.63
C TYR A 73 2.01 0.34 5.76
N PHE A 74 2.22 -0.10 7.00
CA PHE A 74 2.35 -1.50 7.33
C PHE A 74 0.97 -2.16 7.42
N THR A 75 0.85 -3.38 6.91
CA THR A 75 -0.29 -4.25 7.22
C THR A 75 0.11 -5.14 8.38
N VAL A 76 -0.56 -4.97 9.51
CA VAL A 76 -0.22 -5.65 10.76
C VAL A 76 -1.30 -6.67 11.09
N ARG A 77 -0.86 -7.91 11.44
CA ARG A 77 -1.72 -8.94 12.00
C ARG A 77 -1.89 -8.73 13.49
N GLU A 78 -3.14 -8.70 13.98
CA GLU A 78 -3.44 -8.35 15.38
C GLU A 78 -2.96 -9.38 16.38
N SER A 79 -3.06 -10.67 16.06
CA SER A 79 -2.82 -11.76 17.03
C SER A 79 -1.39 -11.83 17.57
N ASP A 80 -0.41 -11.46 16.75
CA ASP A 80 1.02 -11.46 17.09
C ASP A 80 1.69 -10.13 16.82
N ASN A 81 0.92 -9.11 16.46
CA ASN A 81 1.38 -7.76 16.17
C ASN A 81 2.43 -7.70 15.03
N LYS A 82 2.43 -8.70 14.13
CA LYS A 82 3.44 -8.88 13.08
C LYS A 82 3.13 -8.07 11.83
N ILE A 83 4.14 -7.40 11.25
CA ILE A 83 4.08 -6.82 9.91
C ILE A 83 4.04 -7.95 8.87
N VAL A 84 2.89 -8.14 8.24
CA VAL A 84 2.68 -9.17 7.21
C VAL A 84 2.70 -8.62 5.78
N GLY A 85 2.62 -7.31 5.62
CA GLY A 85 2.64 -6.65 4.31
C GLY A 85 2.88 -5.16 4.41
N MET A 86 3.04 -4.53 3.25
CA MET A 86 3.13 -3.08 3.11
C MET A 86 2.25 -2.60 1.96
N VAL A 87 1.73 -1.39 2.09
CA VAL A 87 0.95 -0.67 1.07
C VAL A 87 1.52 0.73 0.92
N ASN A 88 1.70 1.16 -0.33
CA ASN A 88 1.90 2.56 -0.67
C ASN A 88 0.72 3.01 -1.54
N LEU A 89 0.03 4.04 -1.11
CA LEU A 89 -1.16 4.60 -1.74
C LEU A 89 -0.87 6.01 -2.25
N ARG A 90 -0.90 6.20 -3.58
CA ARG A 90 -0.77 7.49 -4.24
C ARG A 90 -2.13 8.18 -4.21
N HIS A 91 -2.16 9.46 -3.82
CA HIS A 91 -3.41 10.18 -3.62
C HIS A 91 -4.11 10.53 -4.94
N TYR A 92 -3.34 10.65 -6.03
CA TYR A 92 -3.83 10.81 -7.40
C TYR A 92 -2.79 10.27 -8.39
N LEU A 93 -3.15 10.25 -9.69
CA LEU A 93 -2.27 9.75 -10.75
C LEU A 93 -1.86 10.88 -11.69
N ASN A 94 -0.56 11.00 -11.94
CA ASN A 94 -0.01 11.71 -13.09
C ASN A 94 0.08 10.78 -14.32
N ASP A 95 0.54 11.29 -15.46
CA ASP A 95 0.59 10.52 -16.71
C ASP A 95 1.47 9.27 -16.62
N ILE A 96 2.56 9.31 -15.84
CA ILE A 96 3.44 8.16 -15.62
C ILE A 96 2.70 7.09 -14.81
N LEU A 97 2.07 7.47 -13.70
CA LEU A 97 1.37 6.54 -12.82
C LEU A 97 0.12 5.93 -13.46
N ARG A 98 -0.49 6.62 -14.44
CA ARG A 98 -1.58 6.05 -15.27
C ARG A 98 -1.11 4.94 -16.21
N GLN A 99 0.19 4.79 -16.41
CA GLN A 99 0.79 3.73 -17.22
C GLN A 99 1.41 2.66 -16.32
N VAL A 100 2.18 3.07 -15.31
CA VAL A 100 2.98 2.18 -14.44
C VAL A 100 2.82 2.62 -12.99
N GLY A 101 2.38 1.73 -12.13
CA GLY A 101 2.32 1.93 -10.68
C GLY A 101 0.91 2.15 -10.11
N GLY A 102 0.02 2.86 -10.82
CA GLY A 102 -1.34 3.10 -10.36
C GLY A 102 -1.44 3.78 -8.99
N HIS A 103 -2.62 3.70 -8.36
CA HIS A 103 -2.85 4.23 -7.02
C HIS A 103 -2.24 3.34 -5.93
N ILE A 104 -2.33 2.01 -6.06
CA ILE A 104 -2.00 1.07 -4.98
C ILE A 104 -0.85 0.16 -5.39
N GLY A 105 0.30 0.33 -4.74
CA GLY A 105 1.36 -0.67 -4.71
C GLY A 105 1.30 -1.46 -3.40
N TYR A 106 1.50 -2.77 -3.45
CA TYR A 106 1.45 -3.60 -2.25
C TYR A 106 2.35 -4.83 -2.32
N SER A 107 2.72 -5.35 -1.15
CA SER A 107 3.45 -6.60 -1.01
C SER A 107 3.04 -7.36 0.26
N ILE A 108 3.17 -8.68 0.20
CA ILE A 108 3.00 -9.58 1.35
C ILE A 108 4.33 -10.25 1.62
N ARG A 109 4.72 -10.29 2.90
CA ARG A 109 5.89 -10.99 3.43
C ARG A 109 5.96 -12.40 2.82
N PRO A 110 7.09 -12.85 2.27
CA PRO A 110 7.21 -14.15 1.58
C PRO A 110 6.60 -15.34 2.34
N THR A 111 6.91 -15.50 3.63
CA THR A 111 6.40 -16.59 4.48
C THR A 111 4.91 -16.47 4.83
N GLU A 112 4.30 -15.31 4.61
CA GLU A 112 2.88 -15.06 4.87
C GLU A 112 2.01 -15.15 3.60
N ARG A 113 2.62 -15.48 2.44
CA ARG A 113 1.89 -15.64 1.17
C ARG A 113 1.07 -16.92 1.14
N GLY A 114 0.04 -16.93 0.29
CA GLY A 114 -0.84 -18.10 0.13
C GLY A 114 -1.94 -18.22 1.20
N LYS A 115 -1.97 -17.36 2.21
CA LYS A 115 -2.94 -17.35 3.31
C LYS A 115 -4.16 -16.43 3.07
N GLY A 116 -4.27 -15.82 1.89
CA GLY A 116 -5.36 -14.89 1.56
C GLY A 116 -5.16 -13.45 2.01
N TYR A 117 -4.08 -13.12 2.72
CA TYR A 117 -3.82 -11.80 3.32
C TYR A 117 -3.74 -10.65 2.31
N ALA A 118 -3.29 -10.92 1.09
CA ALA A 118 -3.24 -9.90 0.04
C ALA A 118 -4.62 -9.32 -0.29
N LYS A 119 -5.68 -10.14 -0.23
CA LYS A 119 -7.06 -9.68 -0.48
C LYS A 119 -7.54 -8.78 0.66
N ILE A 120 -7.26 -9.16 1.91
CA ILE A 120 -7.58 -8.36 3.09
C ILE A 120 -6.83 -7.02 3.03
N GLN A 121 -5.53 -7.07 2.70
CA GLN A 121 -4.70 -5.88 2.57
C GLN A 121 -5.21 -4.94 1.46
N LEU A 122 -5.56 -5.47 0.29
CA LEU A 122 -6.10 -4.65 -0.79
C LEU A 122 -7.46 -4.06 -0.40
N TYR A 123 -8.32 -4.82 0.30
CA TYR A 123 -9.57 -4.29 0.83
C TYR A 123 -9.36 -3.15 1.83
N LEU A 124 -8.37 -3.28 2.74
CA LEU A 124 -7.96 -2.19 3.64
C LEU A 124 -7.46 -0.95 2.87
N ALA A 125 -6.68 -1.16 1.81
CA ALA A 125 -6.22 -0.07 0.95
C ALA A 125 -7.39 0.65 0.23
N LEU A 126 -8.42 -0.08 -0.22
CA LEU A 126 -9.61 0.53 -0.81
C LEU A 126 -10.40 1.38 0.19
N LEU A 127 -10.42 1.00 1.47
CA LEU A 127 -11.01 1.85 2.52
C LEU A 127 -10.24 3.17 2.69
N GLU A 128 -8.92 3.17 2.54
CA GLU A 128 -8.13 4.41 2.53
C GLU A 128 -8.35 5.21 1.23
N CYS A 129 -8.48 4.54 0.07
CA CYS A 129 -8.87 5.20 -1.20
C CYS A 129 -10.17 5.98 -1.05
N LYS A 130 -11.19 5.37 -0.42
CA LYS A 130 -12.49 6.03 -0.16
C LYS A 130 -12.33 7.29 0.67
N LYS A 131 -11.48 7.29 1.70
CA LYS A 131 -11.22 8.48 2.54
C LYS A 131 -10.55 9.62 1.74
N LEU A 132 -9.74 9.27 0.75
CA LEU A 132 -9.10 10.22 -0.15
C LEU A 132 -9.99 10.67 -1.32
N GLY A 133 -11.23 10.18 -1.42
CA GLY A 133 -12.15 10.51 -2.51
C GLY A 133 -11.76 9.86 -3.85
N ILE A 134 -10.97 8.79 -3.84
CA ILE A 134 -10.62 8.03 -5.04
C ILE A 134 -11.79 7.09 -5.36
N GLU A 135 -12.52 7.39 -6.43
CA GLU A 135 -13.69 6.62 -6.86
C GLU A 135 -13.28 5.34 -7.62
N GLU A 136 -12.25 5.45 -8.47
CA GLU A 136 -11.68 4.34 -9.23
C GLU A 136 -10.21 4.16 -8.91
N ALA A 137 -9.87 3.09 -8.21
CA ALA A 137 -8.50 2.78 -7.86
C ALA A 137 -7.83 1.97 -8.98
N MET A 138 -6.81 2.57 -9.63
CA MET A 138 -5.97 1.84 -10.58
C MET A 138 -4.93 1.01 -9.82
N VAL A 139 -4.82 -0.26 -10.18
CA VAL A 139 -3.83 -1.20 -9.65
C VAL A 139 -3.19 -1.94 -10.80
N ASP A 140 -1.87 -2.03 -10.84
CA ASP A 140 -1.17 -2.80 -11.83
C ASP A 140 -0.49 -4.05 -11.24
N CYS A 141 -0.17 -4.99 -12.11
CA CYS A 141 0.69 -6.11 -11.78
C CYS A 141 1.49 -6.57 -13.02
N VAL A 142 2.66 -7.16 -12.77
CA VAL A 142 3.40 -7.83 -13.84
C VAL A 142 2.55 -8.99 -14.38
N LYS A 143 2.44 -9.12 -15.70
CA LYS A 143 1.64 -10.15 -16.39
C LYS A 143 1.92 -11.58 -15.91
N SER A 144 3.16 -11.87 -15.54
CA SER A 144 3.55 -13.17 -14.97
C SER A 144 3.15 -13.35 -13.50
N ASN A 145 2.76 -12.26 -12.80
CA ASN A 145 2.35 -12.32 -11.39
C ASN A 145 0.86 -12.66 -11.25
N ILE A 146 0.52 -13.90 -11.60
CA ILE A 146 -0.86 -14.42 -11.55
C ILE A 146 -1.48 -14.32 -10.15
N LYS A 147 -0.67 -14.35 -9.08
CA LYS A 147 -1.19 -14.21 -7.70
C LYS A 147 -1.69 -12.80 -7.43
N SER A 148 -0.98 -11.78 -7.89
CA SER A 148 -1.42 -10.39 -7.78
C SER A 148 -2.67 -10.15 -8.64
N GLU A 149 -2.66 -10.60 -9.89
CA GLU A 149 -3.81 -10.52 -10.79
C GLU A 149 -5.08 -11.11 -10.15
N LYS A 150 -5.01 -12.35 -9.64
CA LYS A 150 -6.13 -13.00 -8.94
C LYS A 150 -6.59 -12.22 -7.70
N THR A 151 -5.69 -11.54 -7.01
CA THR A 151 -6.04 -10.69 -5.87
C THR A 151 -6.83 -9.47 -6.32
N ILE A 152 -6.37 -8.78 -7.37
CA ILE A 152 -7.02 -7.59 -7.94
C ILE A 152 -8.42 -7.93 -8.45
N ILE A 153 -8.55 -9.00 -9.25
CA ILE A 153 -9.83 -9.47 -9.80
C ILE A 153 -10.80 -9.86 -8.67
N ALA A 154 -10.30 -10.50 -7.60
CA ALA A 154 -11.13 -10.91 -6.46
C ALA A 154 -11.73 -9.72 -5.70
N LEU A 155 -11.20 -8.51 -5.84
CA LEU A 155 -11.73 -7.25 -5.29
C LEU A 155 -12.47 -6.41 -6.35
N GLY A 156 -12.89 -7.02 -7.45
CA GLY A 156 -13.68 -6.33 -8.49
C GLY A 156 -12.83 -5.61 -9.54
N GLY A 157 -11.53 -5.90 -9.61
CA GLY A 157 -10.66 -5.33 -10.64
C GLY A 157 -11.08 -5.71 -12.06
N VAL A 158 -11.33 -4.71 -12.88
CA VAL A 158 -11.64 -4.83 -14.30
C VAL A 158 -10.39 -4.52 -15.10
N PHE A 159 -10.03 -5.44 -16.00
CA PHE A 159 -8.87 -5.26 -16.88
C PHE A 159 -9.08 -4.07 -17.82
N ASP A 160 -8.06 -3.21 -17.91
CA ASP A 160 -8.02 -2.07 -18.85
C ASP A 160 -7.12 -2.39 -20.04
N LYS A 161 -5.80 -2.52 -19.78
CA LYS A 161 -4.82 -2.70 -20.87
C LYS A 161 -3.54 -3.36 -20.39
N GLU A 162 -2.75 -3.82 -21.36
CA GLU A 162 -1.34 -4.17 -21.16
C GLU A 162 -0.44 -2.98 -21.52
N PHE A 163 0.63 -2.79 -20.75
CA PHE A 163 1.66 -1.81 -21.00
C PHE A 163 3.04 -2.46 -20.92
N TYR A 164 3.91 -2.15 -21.89
CA TYR A 164 5.29 -2.63 -21.85
C TYR A 164 6.19 -1.62 -21.13
N ASP A 165 6.63 -1.98 -19.94
CA ASP A 165 7.55 -1.21 -19.10
C ASP A 165 8.99 -1.41 -19.66
N GLN A 166 9.42 -0.50 -20.54
CA GLN A 166 10.72 -0.54 -21.21
C GLN A 166 11.91 -0.58 -20.25
N PRO A 167 11.98 0.27 -19.19
CA PRO A 167 13.07 0.27 -18.23
C PRO A 167 13.30 -1.09 -17.56
N HIS A 168 12.22 -1.80 -17.24
CA HIS A 168 12.28 -3.08 -16.53
C HIS A 168 12.05 -4.29 -17.44
N LYS A 169 11.86 -4.07 -18.75
CA LYS A 169 11.66 -5.13 -19.78
C LYS A 169 10.58 -6.13 -19.40
N ARG A 170 9.43 -5.63 -18.94
CA ARG A 170 8.30 -6.44 -18.47
C ARG A 170 6.96 -5.91 -18.98
N VAL A 171 5.98 -6.80 -19.08
CA VAL A 171 4.60 -6.42 -19.41
C VAL A 171 3.83 -6.25 -18.12
N LEU A 172 3.17 -5.12 -17.96
CA LEU A 172 2.23 -4.82 -16.88
C LEU A 172 0.80 -4.96 -17.39
N ARG A 173 -0.10 -5.33 -16.50
CA ARG A 173 -1.55 -5.34 -16.70
C ARG A 173 -2.18 -4.35 -15.75
N ASN A 174 -2.94 -3.40 -16.31
CA ASN A 174 -3.63 -2.37 -15.56
C ASN A 174 -5.08 -2.78 -15.32
N TYR A 175 -5.56 -2.54 -14.11
CA TYR A 175 -6.92 -2.83 -13.66
C TYR A 175 -7.50 -1.62 -12.96
N TYR A 176 -8.81 -1.40 -13.09
CA TYR A 176 -9.55 -0.43 -12.31
C TYR A 176 -10.51 -1.13 -11.38
N ILE A 177 -10.57 -0.66 -10.13
CA ILE A 177 -11.49 -1.14 -9.11
C ILE A 177 -12.40 0.04 -8.74
N ASN A 178 -13.71 -0.10 -8.97
CA ASN A 178 -14.68 0.82 -8.39
C ASN A 178 -14.66 0.64 -6.86
N VAL A 179 -14.26 1.71 -6.16
CA VAL A 179 -13.95 1.66 -4.73
C VAL A 179 -15.20 1.39 -3.90
N ASP A 180 -16.28 2.12 -4.14
CA ASP A 180 -17.51 1.98 -3.37
C ASP A 180 -18.21 0.64 -3.61
N GLU A 181 -18.30 0.22 -4.86
CA GLU A 181 -18.87 -1.09 -5.22
C GLU A 181 -18.08 -2.23 -4.61
N SER A 182 -16.75 -2.17 -4.66
CA SER A 182 -15.88 -3.20 -4.09
C SER A 182 -16.04 -3.27 -2.57
N ILE A 183 -16.00 -2.12 -1.89
CA ILE A 183 -16.17 -2.06 -0.43
C ILE A 183 -17.52 -2.66 -0.03
N GLU A 184 -18.61 -2.26 -0.67
CA GLU A 184 -19.95 -2.75 -0.34
C GLU A 184 -20.09 -4.25 -0.61
N LYS A 185 -19.62 -4.72 -1.77
CA LYS A 185 -19.72 -6.11 -2.18
C LYS A 185 -18.96 -7.08 -1.27
N TYR A 186 -17.80 -6.65 -0.78
CA TYR A 186 -16.87 -7.53 -0.05
C TYR A 186 -16.83 -7.27 1.46
N LYS A 187 -17.66 -6.37 1.99
CA LYS A 187 -17.69 -6.03 3.42
C LYS A 187 -17.95 -7.23 4.34
N ASP A 188 -18.83 -8.13 3.94
CA ASP A 188 -19.18 -9.32 4.73
C ASP A 188 -18.09 -10.40 4.67
N ILE A 189 -17.23 -10.35 3.63
CA ILE A 189 -16.11 -11.30 3.45
C ILE A 189 -14.85 -10.82 4.18
N TYR A 190 -14.51 -9.53 4.06
CA TYR A 190 -13.25 -8.99 4.57
C TYR A 190 -13.42 -8.01 5.73
N GLY A 191 -14.61 -7.42 5.91
CA GLY A 191 -14.85 -6.44 6.96
C GLY A 191 -14.69 -7.01 8.38
N GLU A 192 -14.99 -8.30 8.58
CA GLU A 192 -14.75 -8.97 9.87
C GLU A 192 -13.26 -9.21 10.17
N ASN A 193 -12.40 -9.21 9.14
CA ASN A 193 -10.95 -9.31 9.29
C ASN A 193 -10.29 -7.98 9.66
N ILE A 194 -11.08 -6.88 9.75
CA ILE A 194 -10.56 -5.56 10.05
C ILE A 194 -10.65 -5.30 11.55
N LYS A 195 -9.52 -4.92 12.15
CA LYS A 195 -9.53 -4.37 13.49
C LYS A 195 -10.18 -2.99 13.45
N LYS A 196 -11.34 -2.85 14.10
CA LYS A 196 -11.95 -1.53 14.30
C LYS A 196 -11.02 -0.75 15.23
N LYS A 197 -10.31 0.27 14.70
CA LYS A 197 -9.52 1.18 15.54
C LYS A 197 -10.48 1.84 16.56
N ARG A 198 -10.09 1.85 17.84
CA ARG A 198 -10.75 2.71 18.81
C ARG A 198 -10.63 4.14 18.31
N LYS A 199 -11.70 4.93 18.44
CA LYS A 199 -11.93 6.29 17.90
C LYS A 199 -10.85 7.36 18.18
N TRP A 200 -9.79 7.02 18.93
CA TRP A 200 -8.83 7.94 19.52
C TRP A 200 -7.63 8.37 18.66
N TYR A 201 -7.36 7.70 17.50
CA TYR A 201 -6.12 7.97 16.74
C TYR A 201 -6.29 8.87 15.52
N TYR A 202 -7.51 9.07 15.01
CA TYR A 202 -7.73 9.84 13.76
C TYR A 202 -8.13 11.29 13.98
N GLU A 203 -8.81 11.62 15.09
CA GLU A 203 -9.19 13.00 15.38
C GLU A 203 -8.00 13.85 15.83
N ASP A 204 -6.97 13.22 16.45
CA ASP A 204 -5.80 13.95 16.95
C ASP A 204 -4.73 14.27 15.90
N TYR A 205 -4.61 13.49 14.84
CA TYR A 205 -3.57 13.72 13.83
C TYR A 205 -3.95 14.84 12.85
N TRP A 206 -5.18 14.82 12.36
CA TRP A 206 -5.67 15.86 11.43
C TRP A 206 -6.09 17.16 12.15
N SER A 207 -6.60 17.08 13.38
CA SER A 207 -6.97 18.27 14.14
C SER A 207 -5.76 19.11 14.60
N LYS A 208 -4.63 18.46 14.89
CA LYS A 208 -3.40 19.20 15.30
C LYS A 208 -2.69 19.89 14.13
N GLU A 209 -2.80 19.38 12.92
CA GLU A 209 -2.22 20.04 11.74
C GLU A 209 -3.15 21.13 11.17
N PHE A 210 -4.46 20.95 11.25
CA PHE A 210 -5.43 21.94 10.76
C PHE A 210 -5.48 23.21 11.62
N ILE A 211 -5.31 23.07 12.95
CA ILE A 211 -5.28 24.19 13.89
C ILE A 211 -3.96 25.00 13.82
N LYS A 212 -2.89 24.44 13.29
CA LYS A 212 -1.62 25.18 13.09
C LYS A 212 -1.60 26.04 11.82
N ARG A 213 -2.62 25.94 10.97
CA ARG A 213 -2.74 26.71 9.70
C ARG A 213 -3.86 27.77 9.71
N LEU A 214 -4.55 27.97 10.84
CA LEU A 214 -5.41 29.11 11.15
C LEU A 214 -4.71 30.05 12.14
#